data_1beb7779aed7758075b221bb44706c96
#
_entry.id   1beb7779aed7758075b221bb44706c96
#
_cell.length_a   1.000
_cell.length_b   1.000
_cell.length_c   1.000
_cell.angle_alpha   90.00
_cell.angle_beta   90.00
_cell.angle_gamma   90.00
#
_symmetry.space_group_name_H-M   'P 1'
#
loop_
_entity.id
_entity.type
_entity.pdbx_description
1 polymer ?
#
loop_
_entity_poly.entity_id
_entity_poly.type
_entity_poly.pdbx_seq_one_letter_code
_entity_poly.pdbx_strand_id
1 'polypeptide(L)'
;MKRLYKSLMFMCLAVVLGLLSSCSGTDYLNAIPKKSTALISVDMQQMASGKSDEDKAGMLKSLLHVEDASKCGIDISEKIFLFESADGNLGLCAKVSDEGDVEDWLASLAKQHIATEVKERKGFHFSVLKNSWLVGFSDQALLVMGPVVADAQAQLQQQMVKYLKADEDEGITASPMFERLETITSPMAMVAQAQALPEKFVAPFTLGTPKDTDPSQVVIAAEMDVKDGILQVKGETFSFNKEIDEALKKAAKTYRPIKGSYVKSMPADALAGIFMNVKGEQFLPMMQSNRSLQTLLMGINQAIDMDNIIRSVDGDMAIVLPSLTDNNMQMTMAAKLSHAKWLGDVDYWKTSCPAGAKIANWGKNAYFYTDGKTSFYFGVTDDKQFFSGSDQLMAQYAVKSSNHPIDAKIQKLIVGQKLAMVINLAKSSGSDGSGKNDAISTVTGLLTPVFGNLTSVVYTLKVKR
;
A
#
# COMPACT_ATOMS: atom_id res chain seq x y z
N MET A 1 -54.31 -40.75 10.83
CA MET A 1 -54.21 -39.42 11.49
C MET A 1 -52.80 -39.12 12.07
N LYS A 2 -52.18 -40.00 12.87
CA LYS A 2 -50.81 -39.68 13.45
C LYS A 2 -49.68 -39.50 12.43
N ARG A 3 -49.73 -40.11 11.25
CA ARG A 3 -48.70 -39.94 10.19
C ARG A 3 -48.83 -38.60 9.44
N LEU A 4 -50.07 -38.11 9.24
CA LEU A 4 -50.31 -36.82 8.59
C LEU A 4 -49.82 -35.66 9.48
N TYR A 5 -50.05 -35.75 10.79
CA TYR A 5 -49.57 -34.70 11.75
C TYR A 5 -48.04 -34.60 11.84
N LYS A 6 -47.35 -35.74 11.75
CA LYS A 6 -45.85 -35.76 11.72
C LYS A 6 -45.31 -35.13 10.41
N SER A 7 -45.93 -35.44 9.28
CA SER A 7 -45.55 -34.84 7.98
C SER A 7 -45.80 -33.34 7.93
N LEU A 8 -46.96 -32.87 8.46
CA LEU A 8 -47.29 -31.47 8.54
C LEU A 8 -46.36 -30.71 9.50
N MET A 9 -46.00 -31.30 10.65
CA MET A 9 -45.07 -30.72 11.61
C MET A 9 -43.65 -30.65 11.06
N PHE A 10 -43.18 -31.63 10.26
CA PHE A 10 -41.89 -31.57 9.56
C PHE A 10 -41.89 -30.56 8.44
N MET A 11 -43.00 -30.36 7.74
CA MET A 11 -43.13 -29.36 6.70
C MET A 11 -43.20 -27.92 7.29
N CYS A 12 -43.88 -27.72 8.42
CA CYS A 12 -43.85 -26.45 9.14
C CYS A 12 -42.48 -26.15 9.75
N LEU A 13 -41.76 -27.19 10.24
CA LEU A 13 -40.39 -27.02 10.77
C LEU A 13 -39.39 -26.69 9.65
N ALA A 14 -39.54 -27.27 8.46
CA ALA A 14 -38.74 -26.95 7.29
C ALA A 14 -39.01 -25.55 6.75
N VAL A 15 -40.28 -25.07 6.80
CA VAL A 15 -40.64 -23.69 6.44
C VAL A 15 -40.14 -22.67 7.47
N VAL A 16 -40.18 -22.98 8.75
CA VAL A 16 -39.60 -22.14 9.83
C VAL A 16 -38.08 -22.14 9.78
N LEU A 17 -37.42 -23.23 9.42
CA LEU A 17 -35.98 -23.28 9.18
C LEU A 17 -35.56 -22.57 7.87
N GLY A 18 -36.46 -22.52 6.87
CA GLY A 18 -36.25 -21.73 5.64
C GLY A 18 -36.50 -20.23 5.81
N LEU A 19 -37.26 -19.84 6.83
CA LEU A 19 -37.48 -18.43 7.20
C LEU A 19 -36.45 -17.91 8.22
N LEU A 20 -35.60 -18.79 8.74
CA LEU A 20 -34.41 -18.48 9.53
C LEU A 20 -33.13 -18.46 8.67
N SER A 21 -33.22 -18.51 7.34
CA SER A 21 -32.14 -17.96 6.47
C SER A 21 -32.17 -16.43 6.64
N SER A 22 -31.81 -16.09 7.79
CA SER A 22 -31.35 -14.92 8.43
C SER A 22 -30.71 -13.97 7.43
N CYS A 23 -31.12 -12.73 7.41
CA CYS A 23 -30.22 -11.62 7.14
C CYS A 23 -28.92 -11.90 7.91
N SER A 24 -27.93 -12.46 7.27
CA SER A 24 -26.59 -12.52 7.85
C SER A 24 -26.15 -11.06 7.94
N GLY A 25 -25.72 -10.57 9.12
CA GLY A 25 -25.30 -9.19 9.31
C GLY A 25 -24.18 -8.74 8.36
N THR A 26 -23.81 -9.59 7.40
CA THR A 26 -22.77 -9.44 6.38
C THR A 26 -23.28 -9.16 4.98
N ASP A 27 -24.58 -9.04 4.74
CA ASP A 27 -25.16 -8.85 3.39
C ASP A 27 -24.67 -7.57 2.70
N TYR A 28 -24.32 -6.52 3.47
CA TYR A 28 -23.73 -5.30 2.95
C TYR A 28 -22.39 -5.53 2.21
N LEU A 29 -21.67 -6.63 2.53
CA LEU A 29 -20.40 -7.00 1.87
C LEU A 29 -20.61 -7.43 0.42
N ASN A 30 -21.81 -7.84 0.04
CA ASN A 30 -22.15 -8.19 -1.34
C ASN A 30 -22.00 -6.98 -2.27
N ALA A 31 -22.14 -5.77 -1.73
CA ALA A 31 -21.91 -4.53 -2.47
C ALA A 31 -20.44 -4.24 -2.80
N ILE A 32 -19.49 -4.98 -2.22
CA ILE A 32 -18.07 -4.89 -2.58
C ILE A 32 -17.79 -5.89 -3.69
N PRO A 33 -17.28 -5.47 -4.87
CA PRO A 33 -17.06 -6.38 -5.99
C PRO A 33 -16.09 -7.53 -5.66
N LYS A 34 -16.46 -8.76 -6.00
CA LYS A 34 -15.62 -9.96 -5.86
C LYS A 34 -14.21 -9.82 -6.46
N LYS A 35 -14.09 -9.06 -7.57
CA LYS A 35 -12.84 -8.82 -8.31
C LYS A 35 -12.07 -7.59 -7.85
N SER A 36 -12.31 -7.10 -6.63
CA SER A 36 -11.53 -6.00 -6.06
C SER A 36 -10.05 -6.35 -6.02
N THR A 37 -9.18 -5.39 -6.37
CA THR A 37 -7.72 -5.56 -6.40
C THR A 37 -7.06 -5.26 -5.07
N ALA A 38 -7.72 -4.47 -4.22
CA ALA A 38 -7.30 -4.18 -2.86
C ALA A 38 -8.51 -4.15 -1.93
N LEU A 39 -8.30 -4.56 -0.69
CA LEU A 39 -9.31 -4.59 0.37
C LEU A 39 -8.67 -4.24 1.70
N ILE A 40 -9.22 -3.25 2.40
CA ILE A 40 -8.81 -2.86 3.75
C ILE A 40 -10.05 -2.93 4.64
N SER A 41 -10.00 -3.67 5.73
CA SER A 41 -11.03 -3.65 6.77
C SER A 41 -10.61 -2.76 7.93
N VAL A 42 -11.57 -2.03 8.48
CA VAL A 42 -11.40 -1.13 9.63
C VAL A 42 -12.47 -1.47 10.67
N ASP A 43 -12.04 -1.98 11.81
CA ASP A 43 -12.89 -2.25 12.97
C ASP A 43 -12.87 -1.04 13.91
N MET A 44 -13.89 -0.20 13.78
CA MET A 44 -14.00 1.05 14.54
C MET A 44 -14.12 0.80 16.05
N GLN A 45 -14.73 -0.29 16.47
CA GLN A 45 -14.86 -0.64 17.90
C GLN A 45 -13.52 -1.03 18.51
N GLN A 46 -12.76 -1.89 17.82
CA GLN A 46 -11.42 -2.28 18.28
C GLN A 46 -10.46 -1.08 18.27
N MET A 47 -10.53 -0.22 17.28
CA MET A 47 -9.71 1.00 17.22
C MET A 47 -10.04 2.00 18.31
N ALA A 48 -11.29 2.06 18.72
CA ALA A 48 -11.76 2.89 19.83
C ALA A 48 -11.52 2.24 21.19
N SER A 49 -11.13 0.96 21.24
CA SER A 49 -10.85 0.28 22.51
C SER A 49 -9.67 0.94 23.22
N GLY A 50 -9.87 1.33 24.48
CA GLY A 50 -8.87 2.07 25.27
C GLY A 50 -8.91 3.60 25.13
N LYS A 51 -9.79 4.17 24.30
CA LYS A 51 -10.07 5.61 24.25
C LYS A 51 -11.24 5.95 25.17
N SER A 52 -11.29 7.20 25.67
CA SER A 52 -12.46 7.69 26.38
C SER A 52 -13.69 7.77 25.46
N ASP A 53 -14.88 7.75 26.03
CA ASP A 53 -16.11 7.87 25.22
C ASP A 53 -16.20 9.24 24.50
N GLU A 54 -15.61 10.29 25.08
CA GLU A 54 -15.49 11.61 24.46
C GLU A 54 -14.57 11.57 23.22
N ASP A 55 -13.43 10.87 23.30
CA ASP A 55 -12.50 10.71 22.17
C ASP A 55 -13.13 9.89 21.04
N LYS A 56 -13.89 8.85 21.38
CA LYS A 56 -14.65 8.03 20.42
C LYS A 56 -15.69 8.87 19.68
N ALA A 57 -16.50 9.60 20.44
CA ALA A 57 -17.51 10.49 19.87
C ALA A 57 -16.87 11.58 19.00
N GLY A 58 -15.77 12.19 19.46
CA GLY A 58 -15.03 13.20 18.70
C GLY A 58 -14.48 12.66 17.36
N MET A 59 -13.94 11.44 17.34
CA MET A 59 -13.45 10.79 16.14
C MET A 59 -14.58 10.54 15.13
N LEU A 60 -15.72 10.00 15.58
CA LEU A 60 -16.88 9.75 14.72
C LEU A 60 -17.53 11.02 14.19
N LYS A 61 -17.64 12.05 15.03
CA LYS A 61 -18.12 13.39 14.60
C LYS A 61 -17.25 13.97 13.49
N SER A 62 -15.93 13.87 13.65
CA SER A 62 -14.97 14.35 12.65
C SER A 62 -15.06 13.57 11.35
N LEU A 63 -15.21 12.23 11.42
CA LEU A 63 -15.30 11.36 10.26
C LEU A 63 -16.58 11.59 9.45
N LEU A 64 -17.72 11.66 10.14
CA LEU A 64 -19.04 11.71 9.52
C LEU A 64 -19.55 13.14 9.32
N HIS A 65 -18.84 14.15 9.79
CA HIS A 65 -19.27 15.57 9.79
C HIS A 65 -20.66 15.76 10.41
N VAL A 66 -20.94 15.04 11.52
CA VAL A 66 -22.22 15.08 12.25
C VAL A 66 -22.01 15.49 13.69
N GLU A 67 -23.06 16.07 14.29
CA GLU A 67 -23.03 16.35 15.74
C GLU A 67 -23.24 15.08 16.59
N ASP A 68 -23.99 14.12 16.06
CA ASP A 68 -24.32 12.85 16.69
C ASP A 68 -24.15 11.71 15.69
N ALA A 69 -23.09 10.91 15.86
CA ALA A 69 -22.77 9.79 14.96
C ALA A 69 -23.80 8.66 14.98
N SER A 70 -24.63 8.57 16.04
CA SER A 70 -25.70 7.56 16.11
C SER A 70 -26.88 7.85 15.16
N LYS A 71 -26.93 9.05 14.59
CA LYS A 71 -27.99 9.52 13.70
C LYS A 71 -27.57 9.63 12.24
N CYS A 72 -26.50 8.97 11.84
CA CYS A 72 -26.06 8.97 10.43
C CYS A 72 -26.57 7.75 9.65
N GLY A 73 -27.30 6.84 10.29
CA GLY A 73 -27.84 5.64 9.66
C GLY A 73 -26.81 4.57 9.30
N ILE A 74 -25.54 4.72 9.74
CA ILE A 74 -24.45 3.76 9.49
C ILE A 74 -24.23 2.92 10.74
N ASP A 75 -24.16 1.58 10.59
CA ASP A 75 -23.84 0.66 11.65
C ASP A 75 -22.33 0.63 11.90
N ILE A 76 -21.85 1.48 12.78
CA ILE A 76 -20.44 1.57 13.17
C ILE A 76 -19.97 0.40 14.06
N SER A 77 -20.86 -0.49 14.48
CA SER A 77 -20.49 -1.71 15.20
C SER A 77 -19.92 -2.77 14.26
N GLU A 78 -20.21 -2.67 12.98
CA GLU A 78 -19.67 -3.50 11.92
C GLU A 78 -18.40 -2.89 11.30
N LYS A 79 -17.60 -3.72 10.62
CA LYS A 79 -16.40 -3.26 9.95
C LYS A 79 -16.75 -2.37 8.75
N ILE A 80 -15.98 -1.30 8.57
CA ILE A 80 -15.98 -0.50 7.35
C ILE A 80 -14.90 -1.03 6.44
N PHE A 81 -15.18 -1.12 5.14
CA PHE A 81 -14.22 -1.60 4.15
C PHE A 81 -13.86 -0.49 3.17
N LEU A 82 -12.55 -0.34 2.91
CA LEU A 82 -12.06 0.39 1.76
C LEU A 82 -11.64 -0.63 0.71
N PHE A 83 -11.91 -0.38 -0.55
CA PHE A 83 -11.56 -1.29 -1.64
C PHE A 83 -11.17 -0.53 -2.91
N GLU A 84 -10.43 -1.21 -3.77
CA GLU A 84 -10.20 -0.79 -5.14
C GLU A 84 -10.88 -1.80 -6.07
N SER A 85 -11.79 -1.33 -6.92
CA SER A 85 -12.44 -2.18 -7.92
C SER A 85 -11.47 -2.58 -9.03
N ALA A 86 -11.80 -3.61 -9.82
CA ALA A 86 -11.00 -4.04 -10.96
C ALA A 86 -10.73 -2.94 -12.01
N ASP A 87 -11.59 -1.92 -12.05
CA ASP A 87 -11.46 -0.77 -12.94
C ASP A 87 -10.65 0.39 -12.32
N GLY A 88 -10.05 0.18 -11.14
CA GLY A 88 -9.21 1.16 -10.45
C GLY A 88 -9.99 2.25 -9.69
N ASN A 89 -11.31 2.12 -9.54
CA ASN A 89 -12.09 3.04 -8.71
C ASN A 89 -11.92 2.69 -7.23
N LEU A 90 -11.62 3.68 -6.43
CA LEU A 90 -11.60 3.51 -4.97
C LEU A 90 -13.04 3.52 -4.45
N GLY A 91 -13.28 2.71 -3.42
CA GLY A 91 -14.58 2.59 -2.78
C GLY A 91 -14.47 2.46 -1.26
N LEU A 92 -15.53 2.90 -0.59
CA LEU A 92 -15.80 2.63 0.82
C LEU A 92 -17.14 1.94 0.89
N CYS A 93 -17.23 0.87 1.69
CA CYS A 93 -18.47 0.17 1.99
C CYS A 93 -18.70 0.12 3.50
N ALA A 94 -19.90 0.48 3.92
CA ALA A 94 -20.37 0.40 5.30
C ALA A 94 -21.78 -0.20 5.36
N LYS A 95 -22.11 -0.85 6.49
CA LYS A 95 -23.44 -1.36 6.75
C LYS A 95 -24.40 -0.21 7.08
N VAL A 96 -25.58 -0.22 6.50
CA VAL A 96 -26.68 0.70 6.83
C VAL A 96 -27.46 0.09 8.00
N SER A 97 -27.75 0.91 9.01
CA SER A 97 -28.64 0.57 10.12
C SER A 97 -30.02 1.14 9.93
N ASP A 98 -30.12 2.32 9.30
CA ASP A 98 -31.37 3.00 8.97
C ASP A 98 -31.19 3.86 7.72
N GLU A 99 -31.95 3.56 6.68
CA GLU A 99 -31.88 4.24 5.37
C GLU A 99 -32.37 5.69 5.43
N GLY A 100 -33.39 5.95 6.24
CA GLY A 100 -33.93 7.30 6.45
C GLY A 100 -32.94 8.23 7.14
N ASP A 101 -32.23 7.71 8.16
CA ASP A 101 -31.18 8.45 8.86
C ASP A 101 -29.99 8.75 7.90
N VAL A 102 -29.65 7.86 6.96
CA VAL A 102 -28.64 8.12 5.92
C VAL A 102 -29.09 9.25 4.99
N GLU A 103 -30.37 9.23 4.60
CA GLU A 103 -30.93 10.28 3.74
C GLU A 103 -30.92 11.64 4.46
N ASP A 104 -31.34 11.70 5.71
CA ASP A 104 -31.34 12.91 6.55
C ASP A 104 -29.91 13.44 6.77
N TRP A 105 -28.95 12.55 7.01
CA TRP A 105 -27.54 12.90 7.11
C TRP A 105 -27.03 13.54 5.80
N LEU A 106 -27.26 12.92 4.64
CA LEU A 106 -26.87 13.48 3.34
C LEU A 106 -27.58 14.79 3.03
N ALA A 107 -28.88 14.93 3.40
CA ALA A 107 -29.60 16.18 3.28
C ALA A 107 -28.99 17.30 4.14
N SER A 108 -28.48 16.98 5.31
CA SER A 108 -27.75 17.94 6.16
C SER A 108 -26.42 18.40 5.50
N LEU A 109 -25.69 17.48 4.86
CA LEU A 109 -24.49 17.81 4.10
C LEU A 109 -24.80 18.62 2.83
N ALA A 110 -25.96 18.38 2.20
CA ALA A 110 -26.39 19.18 1.05
C ALA A 110 -26.69 20.64 1.44
N LYS A 111 -27.30 20.89 2.61
CA LYS A 111 -27.50 22.24 3.16
C LYS A 111 -26.16 22.97 3.41
N GLN A 112 -25.08 22.22 3.68
CA GLN A 112 -23.73 22.74 3.86
C GLN A 112 -22.94 22.84 2.55
N HIS A 113 -23.54 22.53 1.41
CA HIS A 113 -22.89 22.48 0.08
C HIS A 113 -21.73 21.45 -0.02
N ILE A 114 -21.70 20.45 0.86
CA ILE A 114 -20.74 19.34 0.84
C ILE A 114 -21.23 18.21 -0.05
N ALA A 115 -22.58 18.01 -0.12
CA ALA A 115 -23.24 17.00 -0.94
C ALA A 115 -24.24 17.64 -1.90
N THR A 116 -24.70 16.86 -2.88
CA THR A 116 -25.93 17.19 -3.64
C THR A 116 -27.13 16.61 -2.92
N GLU A 117 -28.34 17.10 -3.28
CA GLU A 117 -29.59 16.47 -2.83
C GLU A 117 -29.62 14.98 -3.23
N VAL A 118 -30.21 14.15 -2.36
CA VAL A 118 -30.41 12.73 -2.64
C VAL A 118 -31.44 12.54 -3.77
N LYS A 119 -31.13 11.64 -4.69
CA LYS A 119 -32.01 11.28 -5.81
C LYS A 119 -32.15 9.77 -5.91
N GLU A 120 -33.36 9.29 -5.97
CA GLU A 120 -33.64 7.89 -6.24
C GLU A 120 -33.37 7.53 -7.71
N ARG A 121 -32.71 6.40 -7.96
CA ARG A 121 -32.50 5.85 -9.30
C ARG A 121 -32.43 4.33 -9.24
N LYS A 122 -33.31 3.65 -10.00
CA LYS A 122 -33.39 2.17 -10.08
C LYS A 122 -33.58 1.48 -8.72
N GLY A 123 -34.28 2.13 -7.78
CA GLY A 123 -34.57 1.62 -6.45
C GLY A 123 -33.44 1.81 -5.46
N PHE A 124 -32.44 2.68 -5.74
CA PHE A 124 -31.36 3.05 -4.85
C PHE A 124 -31.26 4.57 -4.75
N HIS A 125 -30.72 5.06 -3.65
CA HIS A 125 -30.51 6.46 -3.37
C HIS A 125 -29.09 6.91 -3.70
N PHE A 126 -28.93 8.08 -4.33
CA PHE A 126 -27.64 8.61 -4.76
C PHE A 126 -27.47 10.08 -4.40
N SER A 127 -26.23 10.43 -4.01
CA SER A 127 -25.77 11.80 -3.83
C SER A 127 -24.32 11.92 -4.34
N VAL A 128 -23.82 13.17 -4.51
CA VAL A 128 -22.43 13.43 -4.91
C VAL A 128 -21.77 14.28 -3.83
N LEU A 129 -20.67 13.79 -3.24
CA LEU A 129 -19.88 14.52 -2.26
C LEU A 129 -18.72 15.27 -2.94
N LYS A 130 -18.54 16.55 -2.56
CA LYS A 130 -17.41 17.39 -3.02
C LYS A 130 -17.22 17.32 -4.55
N ASN A 131 -18.32 17.20 -5.33
CA ASN A 131 -18.38 17.13 -6.79
C ASN A 131 -17.64 15.96 -7.45
N SER A 132 -17.02 15.04 -6.71
CA SER A 132 -16.18 13.99 -7.28
C SER A 132 -16.38 12.59 -6.68
N TRP A 133 -17.10 12.45 -5.57
CA TRP A 133 -17.37 11.17 -4.95
C TRP A 133 -18.86 10.85 -5.01
N LEU A 134 -19.23 9.71 -5.61
CA LEU A 134 -20.60 9.24 -5.61
C LEU A 134 -20.87 8.46 -4.32
N VAL A 135 -21.99 8.79 -3.67
CA VAL A 135 -22.61 7.98 -2.63
C VAL A 135 -23.80 7.26 -3.24
N GLY A 136 -23.90 5.97 -3.00
CA GLY A 136 -25.09 5.16 -3.33
C GLY A 136 -25.43 4.27 -2.15
N PHE A 137 -26.71 4.14 -1.80
CA PHE A 137 -27.09 3.32 -0.66
C PHE A 137 -28.44 2.64 -0.83
N SER A 138 -28.66 1.62 -0.01
CA SER A 138 -29.88 0.86 0.19
C SER A 138 -30.11 0.69 1.70
N ASP A 139 -31.13 -0.09 2.06
CA ASP A 139 -31.41 -0.52 3.45
C ASP A 139 -30.29 -1.40 4.07
N GLN A 140 -29.34 -1.91 3.26
CA GLN A 140 -28.27 -2.83 3.72
C GLN A 140 -26.88 -2.20 3.65
N ALA A 141 -26.55 -1.51 2.55
CA ALA A 141 -25.22 -1.07 2.24
C ALA A 141 -25.14 0.39 1.80
N LEU A 142 -24.14 1.09 2.28
CA LEU A 142 -23.70 2.38 1.78
C LEU A 142 -22.38 2.20 1.04
N LEU A 143 -22.32 2.67 -0.21
CA LEU A 143 -21.12 2.74 -1.03
C LEU A 143 -20.75 4.20 -1.28
N VAL A 144 -19.46 4.53 -1.11
CA VAL A 144 -18.88 5.80 -1.58
C VAL A 144 -17.79 5.46 -2.58
N MET A 145 -17.89 5.91 -3.83
CA MET A 145 -16.92 5.57 -4.88
C MET A 145 -16.43 6.81 -5.63
N GLY A 146 -15.15 6.80 -5.98
CA GLY A 146 -14.49 7.90 -6.69
C GLY A 146 -12.97 7.91 -6.50
N PRO A 147 -12.29 9.06 -6.76
CA PRO A 147 -12.87 10.29 -7.34
C PRO A 147 -13.19 10.12 -8.83
N VAL A 148 -14.23 10.78 -9.29
CA VAL A 148 -14.71 10.69 -10.67
C VAL A 148 -15.05 12.07 -11.22
N VAL A 149 -14.65 12.35 -12.46
CA VAL A 149 -15.01 13.59 -13.16
C VAL A 149 -16.49 13.58 -13.54
N ALA A 150 -17.10 14.77 -13.69
CA ALA A 150 -18.53 14.94 -13.91
C ALA A 150 -19.07 14.09 -15.08
N ASP A 151 -18.35 14.03 -16.20
CA ASP A 151 -18.76 13.30 -17.40
C ASP A 151 -18.80 11.77 -17.20
N ALA A 152 -18.02 11.23 -16.24
CA ALA A 152 -17.96 9.80 -15.94
C ALA A 152 -18.89 9.39 -14.77
N GLN A 153 -19.50 10.33 -14.05
CA GLN A 153 -20.37 10.04 -12.90
C GLN A 153 -21.54 9.12 -13.26
N ALA A 154 -22.16 9.33 -14.41
CA ALA A 154 -23.30 8.50 -14.84
C ALA A 154 -22.90 7.04 -15.07
N GLN A 155 -21.69 6.79 -15.58
CA GLN A 155 -21.13 5.44 -15.78
C GLN A 155 -20.84 4.77 -14.43
N LEU A 156 -20.16 5.49 -13.52
CA LEU A 156 -19.88 4.98 -12.18
C LEU A 156 -21.16 4.67 -11.40
N GLN A 157 -22.19 5.53 -11.51
CA GLN A 157 -23.49 5.29 -10.89
C GLN A 157 -24.15 4.00 -11.41
N GLN A 158 -24.08 3.72 -12.73
CA GLN A 158 -24.60 2.46 -13.27
C GLN A 158 -23.83 1.25 -12.72
N GLN A 159 -22.54 1.38 -12.50
CA GLN A 159 -21.71 0.35 -11.90
C GLN A 159 -22.07 0.12 -10.43
N MET A 160 -22.25 1.19 -9.65
CA MET A 160 -22.70 1.11 -8.26
C MET A 160 -24.06 0.44 -8.12
N VAL A 161 -25.01 0.69 -9.06
CA VAL A 161 -26.29 -0.04 -9.08
C VAL A 161 -26.09 -1.55 -9.21
N LYS A 162 -25.12 -2.00 -10.01
CA LYS A 162 -24.80 -3.44 -10.11
C LYS A 162 -24.24 -3.99 -8.79
N TYR A 163 -23.35 -3.23 -8.16
CA TYR A 163 -22.75 -3.61 -6.88
C TYR A 163 -23.79 -3.67 -5.75
N LEU A 164 -24.67 -2.69 -5.64
CA LEU A 164 -25.75 -2.67 -4.64
C LEU A 164 -26.81 -3.78 -4.86
N LYS A 165 -26.87 -4.38 -6.05
CA LYS A 165 -27.75 -5.50 -6.39
C LYS A 165 -27.07 -6.87 -6.30
N ALA A 166 -25.77 -6.89 -6.10
CA ALA A 166 -24.98 -8.12 -6.11
C ALA A 166 -25.41 -9.06 -4.97
N ASP A 167 -25.36 -10.34 -5.23
CA ASP A 167 -25.56 -11.41 -4.25
C ASP A 167 -24.23 -11.95 -3.70
N GLU A 168 -24.28 -12.98 -2.89
CA GLU A 168 -23.10 -13.61 -2.27
C GLU A 168 -22.09 -14.13 -3.31
N ASP A 169 -22.54 -14.60 -4.47
CA ASP A 169 -21.65 -15.14 -5.50
C ASP A 169 -20.87 -14.06 -6.25
N GLU A 170 -21.42 -12.86 -6.35
CA GLU A 170 -20.83 -11.68 -7.00
C GLU A 170 -20.08 -10.78 -6.02
N GLY A 171 -20.39 -10.87 -4.72
CA GLY A 171 -19.82 -10.10 -3.63
C GLY A 171 -18.41 -10.55 -3.22
N ILE A 172 -17.78 -9.72 -2.40
CA ILE A 172 -16.39 -9.94 -1.96
C ILE A 172 -16.23 -11.18 -1.07
N THR A 173 -17.29 -11.62 -0.40
CA THR A 173 -17.29 -12.81 0.46
C THR A 173 -16.93 -14.08 -0.29
N ALA A 174 -17.22 -14.14 -1.59
CA ALA A 174 -16.82 -15.23 -2.48
C ALA A 174 -15.38 -15.10 -3.02
N SER A 175 -14.58 -14.15 -2.52
CA SER A 175 -13.20 -13.93 -2.95
C SER A 175 -12.18 -14.57 -2.01
N PRO A 176 -11.15 -15.27 -2.52
CA PRO A 176 -10.06 -15.77 -1.68
C PRO A 176 -9.25 -14.66 -0.99
N MET A 177 -9.29 -13.43 -1.50
CA MET A 177 -8.70 -12.27 -0.81
C MET A 177 -9.46 -11.93 0.47
N PHE A 178 -10.79 -12.03 0.45
CA PHE A 178 -11.60 -11.82 1.65
C PHE A 178 -11.38 -12.93 2.68
N GLU A 179 -11.35 -14.20 2.27
CA GLU A 179 -11.00 -15.31 3.17
C GLU A 179 -9.64 -15.07 3.86
N ARG A 180 -8.66 -14.57 3.11
CA ARG A 180 -7.34 -14.21 3.66
C ARG A 180 -7.41 -13.03 4.62
N LEU A 181 -8.21 -12.01 4.32
CA LEU A 181 -8.40 -10.82 5.16
C LEU A 181 -8.98 -11.21 6.53
N GLU A 182 -10.00 -12.06 6.57
CA GLU A 182 -10.65 -12.52 7.80
C GLU A 182 -9.73 -13.34 8.72
N THR A 183 -8.61 -13.86 8.21
CA THR A 183 -7.57 -14.48 9.07
C THR A 183 -6.70 -13.47 9.84
N ILE A 184 -6.84 -12.19 9.58
CA ILE A 184 -6.05 -11.13 10.21
C ILE A 184 -6.89 -10.49 11.32
N THR A 185 -6.44 -10.62 12.57
CA THR A 185 -7.19 -10.19 13.76
C THR A 185 -6.87 -8.76 14.22
N SER A 186 -6.12 -8.00 13.44
CA SER A 186 -5.80 -6.59 13.72
C SER A 186 -7.03 -5.69 13.58
N PRO A 187 -7.14 -4.58 14.34
CA PRO A 187 -8.20 -3.59 14.16
C PRO A 187 -8.30 -3.02 12.74
N MET A 188 -7.18 -2.98 12.04
CA MET A 188 -7.12 -2.75 10.60
C MET A 188 -6.33 -3.86 9.93
N ALA A 189 -6.86 -4.35 8.82
CA ALA A 189 -6.23 -5.38 8.01
C ALA A 189 -6.30 -5.03 6.52
N MET A 190 -5.30 -5.44 5.77
CA MET A 190 -5.24 -5.22 4.32
C MET A 190 -4.91 -6.51 3.60
N VAL A 191 -5.59 -6.75 2.47
CA VAL A 191 -5.17 -7.71 1.44
C VAL A 191 -5.25 -7.01 0.10
N ALA A 192 -4.15 -6.94 -0.63
CA ALA A 192 -4.08 -6.23 -1.91
C ALA A 192 -3.20 -6.98 -2.90
N GLN A 193 -3.59 -6.98 -4.17
CA GLN A 193 -2.72 -7.42 -5.25
C GLN A 193 -1.59 -6.38 -5.44
N ALA A 194 -0.38 -6.81 -5.78
CA ALA A 194 0.73 -5.89 -5.97
C ALA A 194 0.47 -4.87 -7.09
N GLN A 195 -0.37 -5.22 -8.09
CA GLN A 195 -0.79 -4.29 -9.15
C GLN A 195 -1.61 -3.08 -8.67
N ALA A 196 -2.23 -3.16 -7.49
CA ALA A 196 -2.96 -2.03 -6.88
C ALA A 196 -2.02 -0.96 -6.33
N LEU A 197 -0.72 -1.27 -6.19
CA LEU A 197 0.28 -0.28 -5.81
C LEU A 197 0.69 0.57 -7.01
N PRO A 198 1.08 1.85 -6.81
CA PRO A 198 1.72 2.62 -7.86
C PRO A 198 2.94 1.86 -8.42
N GLU A 199 3.11 1.83 -9.76
CA GLU A 199 4.10 1.00 -10.47
C GLU A 199 5.50 1.07 -9.86
N LYS A 200 5.93 2.26 -9.46
CA LYS A 200 7.23 2.53 -8.83
C LYS A 200 7.43 1.83 -7.47
N PHE A 201 6.38 1.35 -6.83
CA PHE A 201 6.44 0.65 -5.54
C PHE A 201 6.17 -0.86 -5.66
N VAL A 202 5.91 -1.40 -6.84
CA VAL A 202 5.60 -2.83 -7.06
C VAL A 202 6.84 -3.71 -6.90
N ALA A 203 8.01 -3.27 -7.38
CA ALA A 203 9.22 -4.08 -7.45
C ALA A 203 9.65 -4.74 -6.12
N PRO A 204 9.62 -4.08 -4.95
CA PRO A 204 9.98 -4.70 -3.69
C PRO A 204 9.10 -5.90 -3.30
N PHE A 205 7.84 -5.91 -3.72
CA PHE A 205 6.87 -6.97 -3.41
C PHE A 205 6.93 -8.14 -4.39
N THR A 206 7.46 -7.93 -5.58
CA THR A 206 7.61 -8.97 -6.63
C THR A 206 9.02 -9.53 -6.72
N LEU A 207 9.93 -9.12 -5.82
CA LEU A 207 11.29 -9.65 -5.77
C LEU A 207 11.31 -11.15 -5.49
N GLY A 208 12.03 -11.89 -6.34
CA GLY A 208 12.22 -13.33 -6.23
C GLY A 208 11.07 -14.17 -6.80
N THR A 209 10.04 -13.55 -7.40
CA THR A 209 9.06 -14.29 -8.21
C THR A 209 9.70 -14.83 -9.49
N PRO A 210 9.09 -15.85 -10.13
CA PRO A 210 9.49 -16.26 -11.48
C PRO A 210 9.49 -15.08 -12.46
N LYS A 211 10.34 -15.16 -13.49
CA LYS A 211 10.42 -14.12 -14.52
C LYS A 211 9.05 -13.92 -15.17
N ASP A 212 8.72 -12.65 -15.44
CA ASP A 212 7.47 -12.24 -16.09
C ASP A 212 6.19 -12.59 -15.29
N THR A 213 6.32 -12.79 -13.95
CA THR A 213 5.15 -12.92 -13.07
C THR A 213 4.29 -11.66 -13.13
N ASP A 214 3.00 -11.83 -13.41
CA ASP A 214 2.02 -10.74 -13.38
C ASP A 214 1.84 -10.24 -11.94
N PRO A 215 1.99 -8.93 -11.65
CA PRO A 215 1.78 -8.36 -10.32
C PRO A 215 0.39 -8.63 -9.72
N SER A 216 -0.63 -8.93 -10.55
CA SER A 216 -1.96 -9.36 -10.09
C SER A 216 -1.94 -10.68 -9.33
N GLN A 217 -0.94 -11.54 -9.59
CA GLN A 217 -0.79 -12.83 -8.94
C GLN A 217 -0.01 -12.75 -7.61
N VAL A 218 0.58 -11.61 -7.32
CA VAL A 218 1.32 -11.36 -6.07
C VAL A 218 0.41 -10.60 -5.11
N VAL A 219 0.18 -11.14 -3.94
CA VAL A 219 -0.74 -10.60 -2.94
C VAL A 219 0.02 -10.20 -1.68
N ILE A 220 -0.31 -9.04 -1.16
CA ILE A 220 0.20 -8.51 0.10
C ILE A 220 -0.91 -8.64 1.13
N ALA A 221 -0.64 -9.31 2.25
CA ALA A 221 -1.54 -9.34 3.40
C ALA A 221 -0.86 -8.68 4.60
N ALA A 222 -1.52 -7.73 5.25
CA ALA A 222 -0.90 -6.93 6.29
C ALA A 222 -1.84 -6.61 7.45
N GLU A 223 -1.26 -6.62 8.65
CA GLU A 223 -1.80 -5.93 9.82
C GLU A 223 -1.45 -4.45 9.72
N MET A 224 -2.37 -3.59 10.08
CA MET A 224 -2.17 -2.14 10.06
C MET A 224 -2.49 -1.55 11.43
N ASP A 225 -1.73 -0.52 11.82
CA ASP A 225 -1.96 0.25 13.05
C ASP A 225 -1.49 1.69 12.84
N VAL A 226 -2.13 2.64 13.51
CA VAL A 226 -1.73 4.05 13.49
C VAL A 226 -1.28 4.47 14.87
N LYS A 227 -0.04 4.90 14.96
CA LYS A 227 0.53 5.41 16.19
C LYS A 227 1.38 6.66 15.92
N ASP A 228 1.10 7.73 16.66
CA ASP A 228 1.86 9.00 16.56
C ASP A 228 1.91 9.58 15.14
N GLY A 229 0.85 9.46 14.36
CA GLY A 229 0.81 9.92 12.97
C GLY A 229 1.56 9.00 11.97
N ILE A 230 2.04 7.84 12.41
CA ILE A 230 2.73 6.85 11.59
C ILE A 230 1.77 5.69 11.33
N LEU A 231 1.45 5.44 10.05
CA LEU A 231 0.75 4.23 9.62
C LEU A 231 1.77 3.08 9.54
N GLN A 232 1.67 2.14 10.47
CA GLN A 232 2.51 0.95 10.53
C GLN A 232 1.81 -0.18 9.80
N VAL A 233 2.49 -0.76 8.80
CA VAL A 233 1.99 -1.86 7.97
C VAL A 233 2.94 -3.04 8.14
N LYS A 234 2.49 -4.12 8.80
CA LYS A 234 3.26 -5.37 8.96
C LYS A 234 2.69 -6.42 8.04
N GLY A 235 3.35 -6.64 6.93
CA GLY A 235 2.83 -7.46 5.84
C GLY A 235 3.68 -8.67 5.50
N GLU A 236 3.05 -9.65 4.88
CA GLU A 236 3.69 -10.73 4.15
C GLU A 236 3.26 -10.68 2.69
N THR A 237 4.12 -11.15 1.81
CA THR A 237 3.81 -11.33 0.39
C THR A 237 3.60 -12.80 0.11
N PHE A 238 2.55 -13.15 -0.60
CA PHE A 238 2.21 -14.52 -0.95
C PHE A 238 1.51 -14.57 -2.32
N SER A 239 1.18 -15.77 -2.79
CA SER A 239 0.37 -15.98 -4.00
C SER A 239 -0.60 -17.13 -3.80
N PHE A 240 -1.76 -17.05 -4.46
CA PHE A 240 -2.66 -18.21 -4.60
C PHE A 240 -2.12 -19.22 -5.64
N ASN A 241 -1.17 -18.83 -6.50
CA ASN A 241 -0.41 -19.73 -7.35
C ASN A 241 0.75 -20.33 -6.53
N LYS A 242 0.78 -21.68 -6.45
CA LYS A 242 1.73 -22.42 -5.61
C LYS A 242 3.19 -22.16 -5.99
N GLU A 243 3.51 -22.08 -7.28
CA GLU A 243 4.88 -21.87 -7.76
C GLU A 243 5.39 -20.49 -7.36
N ILE A 244 4.57 -19.46 -7.55
CA ILE A 244 4.89 -18.08 -7.17
C ILE A 244 5.03 -17.98 -5.65
N ASP A 245 4.13 -18.61 -4.89
CA ASP A 245 4.13 -18.60 -3.42
C ASP A 245 5.40 -19.25 -2.84
N GLU A 246 5.81 -20.39 -3.39
CA GLU A 246 7.07 -21.05 -3.01
C GLU A 246 8.30 -20.17 -3.33
N ALA A 247 8.31 -19.51 -4.47
CA ALA A 247 9.37 -18.57 -4.85
C ALA A 247 9.45 -17.37 -3.89
N LEU A 248 8.31 -16.76 -3.55
CA LEU A 248 8.23 -15.66 -2.57
C LEU A 248 8.70 -16.10 -1.18
N LYS A 249 8.31 -17.29 -0.71
CA LYS A 249 8.79 -17.85 0.56
C LYS A 249 10.30 -18.08 0.57
N LYS A 250 10.87 -18.56 -0.54
CA LYS A 250 12.31 -18.71 -0.71
C LYS A 250 13.02 -17.36 -0.68
N ALA A 251 12.48 -16.36 -1.39
CA ALA A 251 13.00 -15.00 -1.41
C ALA A 251 13.01 -14.37 0.00
N ALA A 252 11.92 -14.51 0.76
CA ALA A 252 11.81 -13.97 2.11
C ALA A 252 12.87 -14.55 3.10
N LYS A 253 13.41 -15.73 2.82
CA LYS A 253 14.49 -16.35 3.63
C LYS A 253 15.86 -15.71 3.38
N THR A 254 16.05 -14.99 2.28
CA THR A 254 17.34 -14.33 1.96
C THR A 254 17.56 -13.07 2.79
N TYR A 255 16.49 -12.46 3.30
CA TYR A 255 16.60 -11.29 4.16
C TYR A 255 16.99 -11.67 5.59
N ARG A 256 17.92 -10.90 6.13
CA ARG A 256 18.41 -11.00 7.52
C ARG A 256 17.93 -9.79 8.34
N PRO A 257 17.98 -9.82 9.67
CA PRO A 257 17.65 -8.67 10.50
C PRO A 257 18.52 -7.45 10.19
N ILE A 258 17.89 -6.31 9.94
CA ILE A 258 18.54 -5.01 9.73
C ILE A 258 19.25 -4.59 11.02
N LYS A 259 20.54 -4.28 10.95
CA LYS A 259 21.35 -3.84 12.10
C LYS A 259 21.23 -2.34 12.38
N GLY A 260 20.77 -1.56 11.39
CA GLY A 260 20.55 -0.12 11.50
C GLY A 260 21.70 0.75 11.03
N SER A 261 22.71 0.18 10.33
CA SER A 261 23.92 0.90 9.92
C SER A 261 23.62 2.17 9.11
N TYR A 262 22.56 2.14 8.28
CA TYR A 262 22.23 3.23 7.36
C TYR A 262 20.86 3.88 7.62
N VAL A 263 20.16 3.51 8.70
CA VAL A 263 18.83 4.05 8.96
C VAL A 263 18.87 5.57 9.19
N LYS A 264 19.91 6.05 9.86
CA LYS A 264 20.12 7.49 10.11
C LYS A 264 20.60 8.28 8.90
N SER A 265 21.00 7.63 7.80
CA SER A 265 21.40 8.36 6.59
C SER A 265 20.20 8.91 5.84
N MET A 266 18.98 8.38 6.07
CA MET A 266 17.75 8.91 5.47
C MET A 266 17.39 10.25 6.12
N PRO A 267 17.34 11.36 5.35
CA PRO A 267 16.85 12.63 5.83
C PRO A 267 15.34 12.59 6.16
N ALA A 268 14.92 13.39 7.12
CA ALA A 268 13.50 13.49 7.51
C ALA A 268 12.59 13.99 6.38
N ASP A 269 13.16 14.73 5.44
CA ASP A 269 12.47 15.28 4.28
C ASP A 269 12.62 14.43 3.00
N ALA A 270 13.26 13.26 3.07
CA ALA A 270 13.29 12.34 1.94
C ALA A 270 11.90 11.76 1.65
N LEU A 271 11.57 11.54 0.37
CA LEU A 271 10.29 11.00 -0.07
C LEU A 271 10.10 9.56 0.42
N ALA A 272 11.12 8.71 0.23
CA ALA A 272 11.03 7.31 0.61
C ALA A 272 12.41 6.71 0.95
N GLY A 273 12.39 5.60 1.69
CA GLY A 273 13.58 4.79 1.98
C GLY A 273 13.24 3.31 2.03
N ILE A 274 14.15 2.47 1.52
CA ILE A 274 14.07 1.02 1.59
C ILE A 274 15.31 0.52 2.34
N PHE A 275 15.10 -0.28 3.37
CA PHE A 275 16.15 -0.81 4.23
C PHE A 275 16.06 -2.33 4.26
N MET A 276 17.19 -3.00 4.12
CA MET A 276 17.29 -4.46 4.16
C MET A 276 18.68 -4.90 4.65
N ASN A 277 18.81 -6.18 4.99
CA ASN A 277 20.09 -6.81 5.24
C ASN A 277 20.15 -8.11 4.42
N VAL A 278 21.11 -8.19 3.50
CA VAL A 278 21.16 -9.27 2.50
C VAL A 278 22.57 -9.80 2.29
N LYS A 279 22.66 -11.01 1.71
CA LYS A 279 23.85 -11.50 1.00
C LYS A 279 23.66 -11.26 -0.48
N GLY A 280 24.53 -10.49 -1.09
CA GLY A 280 24.45 -10.09 -2.49
C GLY A 280 24.41 -11.26 -3.47
N GLU A 281 25.15 -12.34 -3.19
CA GLU A 281 25.12 -13.57 -4.01
C GLU A 281 23.73 -14.22 -4.09
N GLN A 282 22.91 -14.09 -3.03
CA GLN A 282 21.55 -14.60 -2.99
C GLN A 282 20.52 -13.57 -3.48
N PHE A 283 20.83 -12.29 -3.30
CA PHE A 283 19.94 -11.18 -3.63
C PHE A 283 19.95 -10.82 -5.12
N LEU A 284 21.14 -10.83 -5.76
CA LEU A 284 21.29 -10.49 -7.18
C LEU A 284 20.41 -11.33 -8.12
N PRO A 285 20.32 -12.67 -7.99
CA PRO A 285 19.42 -13.46 -8.81
C PRO A 285 17.94 -13.03 -8.70
N MET A 286 17.51 -12.57 -7.52
CA MET A 286 16.15 -12.06 -7.32
C MET A 286 15.94 -10.74 -8.06
N MET A 287 16.92 -9.84 -8.08
CA MET A 287 16.87 -8.61 -8.86
C MET A 287 16.84 -8.91 -10.37
N GLN A 288 17.64 -9.86 -10.81
CA GLN A 288 17.73 -10.26 -12.22
C GLN A 288 16.47 -10.99 -12.73
N SER A 289 15.70 -11.64 -11.86
CA SER A 289 14.40 -12.23 -12.20
C SER A 289 13.28 -11.19 -12.32
N ASN A 290 13.42 -10.03 -11.69
CA ASN A 290 12.45 -8.93 -11.78
C ASN A 290 12.73 -8.06 -13.02
N ARG A 291 11.78 -7.98 -13.96
CA ARG A 291 11.95 -7.31 -15.26
C ARG A 291 12.40 -5.85 -15.14
N SER A 292 11.78 -5.08 -14.28
CA SER A 292 12.10 -3.66 -14.09
C SER A 292 13.53 -3.47 -13.55
N LEU A 293 13.92 -4.26 -12.55
CA LEU A 293 15.26 -4.21 -11.96
C LEU A 293 16.31 -4.80 -12.91
N GLN A 294 15.99 -5.85 -13.66
CA GLN A 294 16.87 -6.39 -14.71
C GLN A 294 17.18 -5.33 -15.76
N THR A 295 16.18 -4.60 -16.24
CA THR A 295 16.35 -3.52 -17.22
C THR A 295 17.27 -2.42 -16.68
N LEU A 296 17.05 -2.01 -15.42
CA LEU A 296 17.90 -1.03 -14.74
C LEU A 296 19.36 -1.52 -14.65
N LEU A 297 19.56 -2.76 -14.18
CA LEU A 297 20.89 -3.37 -14.07
C LEU A 297 21.59 -3.48 -15.42
N MET A 298 20.88 -3.92 -16.47
CA MET A 298 21.43 -4.00 -17.83
C MET A 298 21.92 -2.64 -18.33
N GLY A 299 21.18 -1.56 -18.06
CA GLY A 299 21.60 -0.21 -18.41
C GLY A 299 22.91 0.21 -17.72
N ILE A 300 23.00 -0.02 -16.42
CA ILE A 300 24.19 0.32 -15.62
C ILE A 300 25.38 -0.57 -15.98
N ASN A 301 25.17 -1.87 -16.19
CA ASN A 301 26.20 -2.86 -16.50
C ASN A 301 26.88 -2.63 -17.87
N GLN A 302 26.35 -1.75 -18.73
CA GLN A 302 27.05 -1.32 -19.94
C GLN A 302 28.33 -0.53 -19.65
N ALA A 303 28.43 0.11 -18.48
CA ALA A 303 29.56 0.95 -18.10
C ALA A 303 30.25 0.49 -16.81
N ILE A 304 29.51 -0.09 -15.89
CA ILE A 304 29.97 -0.46 -14.54
C ILE A 304 29.41 -1.84 -14.23
N ASP A 305 30.25 -2.78 -13.83
CA ASP A 305 29.81 -4.12 -13.40
C ASP A 305 29.08 -4.03 -12.03
N MET A 306 27.85 -3.52 -12.08
CA MET A 306 26.98 -3.39 -10.90
C MET A 306 26.64 -4.77 -10.31
N ASP A 307 26.58 -5.80 -11.12
CA ASP A 307 26.34 -7.17 -10.66
C ASP A 307 27.44 -7.63 -9.71
N ASN A 308 28.71 -7.34 -10.01
CA ASN A 308 29.85 -7.67 -9.16
C ASN A 308 29.84 -6.85 -7.85
N ILE A 309 29.45 -5.58 -7.93
CA ILE A 309 29.28 -4.74 -6.75
C ILE A 309 28.17 -5.32 -5.85
N ILE A 310 26.99 -5.65 -6.40
CA ILE A 310 25.87 -6.21 -5.64
C ILE A 310 26.24 -7.57 -5.03
N ARG A 311 26.94 -8.46 -5.77
CA ARG A 311 27.42 -9.74 -5.21
C ARG A 311 28.30 -9.56 -3.99
N SER A 312 29.06 -8.48 -3.94
CA SER A 312 29.95 -8.20 -2.80
C SER A 312 29.24 -7.72 -1.54
N VAL A 313 27.93 -7.40 -1.62
CA VAL A 313 27.14 -6.97 -0.45
C VAL A 313 27.02 -8.11 0.56
N ASP A 314 27.32 -7.82 1.82
CA ASP A 314 27.12 -8.73 2.96
C ASP A 314 26.79 -7.93 4.22
N GLY A 315 25.55 -7.52 4.34
CA GLY A 315 25.10 -6.72 5.47
C GLY A 315 23.91 -5.82 5.16
N ASP A 316 23.83 -4.74 5.94
CA ASP A 316 22.81 -3.73 5.75
C ASP A 316 22.99 -3.03 4.40
N MET A 317 21.85 -2.73 3.79
CA MET A 317 21.73 -1.96 2.56
C MET A 317 20.56 -1.00 2.70
N ALA A 318 20.74 0.21 2.25
CA ALA A 318 19.71 1.24 2.19
C ALA A 318 19.66 1.85 0.80
N ILE A 319 18.44 2.09 0.30
CA ILE A 319 18.15 2.89 -0.88
C ILE A 319 17.24 4.02 -0.41
N VAL A 320 17.64 5.27 -0.58
CA VAL A 320 16.85 6.44 -0.20
C VAL A 320 16.56 7.25 -1.44
N LEU A 321 15.31 7.67 -1.57
CA LEU A 321 14.79 8.53 -2.62
C LEU A 321 14.49 9.91 -2.03
N PRO A 322 15.41 10.87 -2.12
CA PRO A 322 15.16 12.23 -1.66
C PRO A 322 14.01 12.90 -2.39
N SER A 323 13.92 12.71 -3.71
CA SER A 323 12.82 13.19 -4.54
C SER A 323 12.57 12.27 -5.74
N LEU A 324 11.34 12.31 -6.25
CA LEU A 324 10.93 11.56 -7.42
C LEU A 324 9.90 12.40 -8.19
N THR A 325 10.31 12.90 -9.36
CA THR A 325 9.44 13.56 -10.33
C THR A 325 9.41 12.74 -11.62
N ASP A 326 8.48 13.03 -12.52
CA ASP A 326 8.37 12.30 -13.80
C ASP A 326 9.66 12.34 -14.63
N ASN A 327 10.47 13.40 -14.48
CA ASN A 327 11.68 13.63 -15.26
C ASN A 327 12.99 13.54 -14.46
N ASN A 328 12.92 13.41 -13.13
CA ASN A 328 14.12 13.38 -12.29
C ASN A 328 13.91 12.54 -11.04
N MET A 329 14.64 11.44 -10.96
CA MET A 329 14.72 10.59 -9.78
C MET A 329 16.06 10.83 -9.09
N GLN A 330 16.03 11.41 -7.89
CA GLN A 330 17.19 11.48 -7.02
C GLN A 330 17.25 10.24 -6.13
N MET A 331 18.40 9.60 -6.07
CA MET A 331 18.58 8.36 -5.32
C MET A 331 19.94 8.36 -4.64
N THR A 332 19.99 7.81 -3.43
CA THR A 332 21.24 7.41 -2.77
C THR A 332 21.17 5.94 -2.41
N MET A 333 22.31 5.28 -2.41
CA MET A 333 22.44 3.89 -1.98
C MET A 333 23.66 3.74 -1.06
N ALA A 334 23.48 3.00 0.02
CA ALA A 334 24.55 2.55 0.91
C ALA A 334 24.46 1.04 1.12
N ALA A 335 25.60 0.35 1.16
CA ALA A 335 25.63 -1.08 1.43
C ALA A 335 26.93 -1.50 2.12
N LYS A 336 26.86 -2.43 3.08
CA LYS A 336 28.04 -3.08 3.67
C LYS A 336 28.53 -4.18 2.73
N LEU A 337 29.81 -4.13 2.39
CA LEU A 337 30.44 -5.11 1.51
C LEU A 337 31.30 -6.11 2.31
N SER A 338 31.36 -7.35 1.85
CA SER A 338 32.35 -8.35 2.29
C SER A 338 33.75 -8.02 1.76
N HIS A 339 33.83 -7.52 0.51
CA HIS A 339 35.05 -7.12 -0.16
C HIS A 339 34.77 -6.06 -1.22
N ALA A 340 35.86 -5.40 -1.70
CA ALA A 340 35.77 -4.40 -2.79
C ALA A 340 36.73 -4.79 -3.95
N LYS A 341 36.78 -6.08 -4.33
CA LYS A 341 37.67 -6.58 -5.40
C LYS A 341 37.39 -5.93 -6.74
N TRP A 342 36.14 -5.51 -7.00
CA TRP A 342 35.72 -4.79 -8.20
C TRP A 342 36.48 -3.47 -8.42
N LEU A 343 37.15 -2.92 -7.40
CA LEU A 343 38.04 -1.76 -7.57
C LEU A 343 39.16 -2.03 -8.58
N GLY A 344 39.61 -3.28 -8.71
CA GLY A 344 40.60 -3.68 -9.71
C GLY A 344 40.12 -3.58 -11.14
N ASP A 345 38.81 -3.55 -11.38
CA ASP A 345 38.20 -3.53 -12.70
C ASP A 345 37.90 -2.09 -13.16
N VAL A 346 38.01 -1.09 -12.28
CA VAL A 346 37.58 0.29 -12.56
C VAL A 346 38.38 0.93 -13.71
N ASP A 347 39.69 0.65 -13.82
CA ASP A 347 40.48 1.18 -14.93
C ASP A 347 40.06 0.57 -16.27
N TYR A 348 39.68 -0.70 -16.28
CA TYR A 348 39.03 -1.30 -17.44
C TYR A 348 37.70 -0.62 -17.76
N TRP A 349 36.82 -0.37 -16.78
CA TRP A 349 35.56 0.34 -16.99
C TRP A 349 35.76 1.73 -17.60
N LYS A 350 36.78 2.49 -17.16
CA LYS A 350 37.13 3.81 -17.71
C LYS A 350 37.49 3.74 -19.20
N THR A 351 38.18 2.68 -19.62
CA THR A 351 38.63 2.50 -20.99
C THR A 351 37.57 1.87 -21.90
N SER A 352 36.65 1.10 -21.33
CA SER A 352 35.58 0.39 -22.05
C SER A 352 34.22 1.09 -22.03
N CYS A 353 34.14 2.31 -21.49
CA CYS A 353 32.91 3.09 -21.49
C CYS A 353 32.30 3.20 -22.89
N PRO A 354 30.95 3.12 -23.01
CA PRO A 354 30.23 3.40 -24.26
C PRO A 354 30.58 4.78 -24.82
N ALA A 355 30.45 4.92 -26.17
CA ALA A 355 30.72 6.20 -26.84
C ALA A 355 29.85 7.34 -26.20
N GLY A 356 30.49 8.45 -25.85
CA GLY A 356 29.86 9.60 -25.21
C GLY A 356 29.75 9.50 -23.67
N ALA A 357 30.02 8.34 -23.09
CA ALA A 357 30.09 8.15 -21.65
C ALA A 357 31.52 8.21 -21.13
N LYS A 358 31.68 8.55 -19.85
CA LYS A 358 32.96 8.50 -19.16
C LYS A 358 32.82 8.13 -17.69
N ILE A 359 33.86 7.50 -17.16
CA ILE A 359 34.07 7.32 -15.71
C ILE A 359 35.34 8.10 -15.33
N ALA A 360 35.27 8.91 -14.27
CA ALA A 360 36.42 9.66 -13.76
C ALA A 360 36.46 9.61 -12.23
N ASN A 361 37.64 9.83 -11.66
CA ASN A 361 37.83 9.90 -10.22
C ASN A 361 37.34 11.25 -9.67
N TRP A 362 36.75 11.24 -8.49
CA TRP A 362 36.50 12.46 -7.71
C TRP A 362 37.03 12.36 -6.28
N GLY A 363 37.60 11.22 -5.90
CA GLY A 363 38.23 10.99 -4.60
C GLY A 363 38.92 9.63 -4.53
N LYS A 364 39.43 9.26 -3.34
CA LYS A 364 40.02 7.95 -3.08
C LYS A 364 38.91 6.88 -3.18
N ASN A 365 39.07 5.90 -4.06
CA ASN A 365 38.10 4.84 -4.35
C ASN A 365 36.70 5.40 -4.64
N ALA A 366 36.64 6.58 -5.26
CA ALA A 366 35.41 7.30 -5.53
C ALA A 366 35.40 7.81 -6.96
N TYR A 367 34.32 7.50 -7.68
CA TYR A 367 34.18 7.65 -9.12
C TYR A 367 32.84 8.31 -9.47
N PHE A 368 32.79 8.97 -10.62
CA PHE A 368 31.50 9.39 -11.19
C PHE A 368 31.38 8.88 -12.61
N TYR A 369 30.19 8.48 -12.98
CA TYR A 369 29.78 8.14 -14.31
C TYR A 369 28.93 9.24 -14.91
N THR A 370 29.10 9.52 -16.21
CA THR A 370 28.17 10.36 -16.97
C THR A 370 28.17 9.96 -18.45
N ASP A 371 27.00 9.99 -19.08
CA ASP A 371 26.78 9.85 -20.52
C ASP A 371 26.24 11.13 -21.16
N GLY A 372 26.27 12.24 -20.44
CA GLY A 372 25.73 13.52 -20.85
C GLY A 372 24.23 13.72 -20.55
N LYS A 373 23.48 12.63 -20.26
CA LYS A 373 22.08 12.63 -19.85
C LYS A 373 21.92 12.19 -18.41
N THR A 374 22.60 11.13 -18.04
CA THR A 374 22.60 10.56 -16.69
C THR A 374 23.97 10.75 -16.06
N SER A 375 23.98 11.09 -14.79
CA SER A 375 25.20 11.13 -13.98
C SER A 375 24.93 10.51 -12.63
N PHE A 376 25.86 9.71 -12.13
CA PHE A 376 25.82 9.26 -10.73
C PHE A 376 27.23 9.08 -10.18
N TYR A 377 27.32 9.27 -8.88
CA TYR A 377 28.56 9.19 -8.11
C TYR A 377 28.53 7.90 -7.29
N PHE A 378 29.66 7.19 -7.23
CA PHE A 378 29.76 5.95 -6.47
C PHE A 378 31.18 5.74 -5.94
N GLY A 379 31.31 4.87 -4.96
CA GLY A 379 32.61 4.53 -4.40
C GLY A 379 32.48 3.59 -3.23
N VAL A 380 33.63 3.38 -2.56
CA VAL A 380 33.72 2.54 -1.37
C VAL A 380 34.70 3.15 -0.35
N THR A 381 34.29 3.13 0.91
CA THR A 381 35.11 3.56 2.03
C THR A 381 36.18 2.51 2.40
N ASP A 382 37.19 2.90 3.15
CA ASP A 382 38.26 1.98 3.60
C ASP A 382 37.72 0.82 4.47
N ASP A 383 36.60 1.03 5.19
CA ASP A 383 35.89 0.01 5.97
C ASP A 383 34.83 -0.76 5.16
N LYS A 384 34.92 -0.70 3.83
CA LYS A 384 34.08 -1.46 2.87
C LYS A 384 32.59 -1.11 2.94
N GLN A 385 32.26 0.17 2.98
CA GLN A 385 30.91 0.64 2.78
C GLN A 385 30.79 1.20 1.36
N PHE A 386 29.96 0.57 0.52
CA PHE A 386 29.59 1.11 -0.78
C PHE A 386 28.68 2.31 -0.58
N PHE A 387 28.86 3.32 -1.40
CA PHE A 387 28.01 4.49 -1.44
C PHE A 387 27.77 4.92 -2.89
N SER A 388 26.56 5.39 -3.17
CA SER A 388 26.25 6.08 -4.42
C SER A 388 25.21 7.17 -4.23
N GLY A 389 25.15 8.09 -5.19
CA GLY A 389 24.17 9.18 -5.20
C GLY A 389 24.07 9.85 -6.56
N SER A 390 22.92 10.48 -6.80
CA SER A 390 22.67 11.25 -8.04
C SER A 390 23.58 12.47 -8.19
N ASP A 391 24.14 12.96 -7.08
CA ASP A 391 25.19 13.96 -7.08
C ASP A 391 26.29 13.63 -6.06
N GLN A 392 27.37 14.41 -6.05
CA GLN A 392 28.53 14.18 -5.20
C GLN A 392 28.20 14.28 -3.70
N LEU A 393 27.39 15.25 -3.29
CA LEU A 393 27.02 15.42 -1.88
C LEU A 393 26.13 14.26 -1.41
N MET A 394 25.13 13.88 -2.20
CA MET A 394 24.28 12.73 -1.91
C MET A 394 25.11 11.46 -1.74
N ALA A 395 26.07 11.20 -2.64
CA ALA A 395 26.95 10.04 -2.53
C ALA A 395 27.78 10.07 -1.24
N GLN A 396 28.38 11.22 -0.88
CA GLN A 396 29.18 11.35 0.33
C GLN A 396 28.39 11.11 1.61
N TYR A 397 27.11 11.52 1.63
CA TYR A 397 26.24 11.39 2.80
C TYR A 397 25.50 10.07 2.87
N ALA A 398 25.51 9.25 1.81
CA ALA A 398 24.78 7.97 1.80
C ALA A 398 25.17 7.03 2.95
N VAL A 399 26.43 7.05 3.39
CA VAL A 399 26.96 6.22 4.49
C VAL A 399 27.14 6.98 5.81
N LYS A 400 26.70 8.24 5.88
CA LYS A 400 26.78 9.08 7.07
C LYS A 400 25.39 9.33 7.65
N SER A 401 25.34 9.64 8.93
CA SER A 401 24.09 10.14 9.52
C SER A 401 23.73 11.48 8.91
N SER A 402 22.46 11.65 8.53
CA SER A 402 21.91 12.96 8.13
C SER A 402 21.96 13.94 9.31
N ASN A 403 22.11 15.23 9.03
CA ASN A 403 21.97 16.29 10.03
C ASN A 403 20.55 16.33 10.62
N HIS A 404 19.56 15.96 9.81
CA HIS A 404 18.16 15.86 10.18
C HIS A 404 17.65 14.47 9.75
N PRO A 405 17.95 13.40 10.50
CA PRO A 405 17.56 12.05 10.16
C PRO A 405 16.05 11.86 10.38
N ILE A 406 15.47 10.82 9.77
CA ILE A 406 14.10 10.39 10.06
C ILE A 406 13.88 10.22 11.56
N ASP A 407 12.63 10.40 12.00
CA ASP A 407 12.22 10.33 13.41
C ASP A 407 12.73 9.07 14.11
N ALA A 408 13.16 9.20 15.37
CA ALA A 408 13.68 8.09 16.16
C ALA A 408 12.67 6.95 16.37
N LYS A 409 11.36 7.25 16.34
CA LYS A 409 10.30 6.23 16.40
C LYS A 409 10.32 5.39 15.12
N ILE A 410 10.45 6.02 13.94
CA ILE A 410 10.58 5.32 12.66
C ILE A 410 11.86 4.48 12.63
N GLN A 411 13.00 5.02 13.09
CA GLN A 411 14.25 4.25 13.18
C GLN A 411 14.08 2.96 13.99
N LYS A 412 13.36 3.02 15.13
CA LYS A 412 13.08 1.85 15.98
C LYS A 412 12.19 0.81 15.30
N LEU A 413 11.27 1.25 14.42
CA LEU A 413 10.41 0.34 13.64
C LEU A 413 11.19 -0.43 12.58
N ILE A 414 12.31 0.12 12.07
CA ILE A 414 13.12 -0.48 11.01
C ILE A 414 14.12 -1.50 11.56
N VAL A 415 14.82 -1.16 12.66
CA VAL A 415 15.87 -2.00 13.20
C VAL A 415 15.33 -3.34 13.69
N GLY A 416 16.00 -4.43 13.31
CA GLY A 416 15.59 -5.80 13.61
C GLY A 416 14.59 -6.40 12.62
N GLN A 417 13.99 -5.60 11.74
CA GLN A 417 13.14 -6.10 10.65
C GLN A 417 14.00 -6.70 9.53
N LYS A 418 13.41 -7.51 8.66
CA LYS A 418 14.10 -8.11 7.52
C LYS A 418 14.11 -7.21 6.29
N LEU A 419 13.00 -6.55 6.05
CA LEU A 419 12.82 -5.52 5.05
C LEU A 419 11.94 -4.43 5.67
N ALA A 420 12.29 -3.19 5.47
CA ALA A 420 11.47 -2.05 5.85
C ALA A 420 11.43 -1.02 4.73
N MET A 421 10.26 -0.42 4.52
CA MET A 421 10.05 0.69 3.59
C MET A 421 9.41 1.85 4.36
N VAL A 422 9.89 3.04 4.12
CA VAL A 422 9.35 4.29 4.70
C VAL A 422 8.91 5.18 3.56
N ILE A 423 7.70 5.73 3.66
CA ILE A 423 7.16 6.73 2.72
C ILE A 423 6.77 7.95 3.55
N ASN A 424 7.26 9.12 3.17
CA ASN A 424 6.91 10.39 3.78
C ASN A 424 5.71 11.01 3.05
N LEU A 425 4.57 11.04 3.72
CA LEU A 425 3.32 11.49 3.13
C LEU A 425 3.28 13.01 2.88
N ALA A 426 3.97 13.81 3.71
CA ALA A 426 4.06 15.25 3.52
C ALA A 426 4.77 15.64 2.20
N LYS A 427 5.66 14.76 1.71
CA LYS A 427 6.37 14.93 0.42
C LYS A 427 5.66 14.28 -0.75
N SER A 428 4.86 13.23 -0.52
CA SER A 428 4.05 12.59 -1.58
C SER A 428 2.88 13.48 -2.02
N SER A 429 2.43 14.39 -1.17
CA SER A 429 1.36 15.37 -1.45
C SER A 429 1.86 16.62 -2.18
N GLY A 430 3.14 16.69 -2.59
CA GLY A 430 3.81 17.90 -3.10
C GLY A 430 3.41 18.25 -4.52
N SER A 431 2.75 19.29 -4.68
CA SER A 431 3.06 20.65 -5.16
C SER A 431 3.49 20.83 -6.63
N ASP A 432 3.51 19.81 -7.48
CA ASP A 432 3.57 20.04 -8.91
C ASP A 432 2.14 20.03 -9.45
N GLY A 433 1.57 21.21 -9.73
CA GLY A 433 0.21 21.49 -10.19
C GLY A 433 -0.34 20.66 -11.37
N SER A 434 0.21 19.47 -11.60
CA SER A 434 -0.34 18.44 -12.44
C SER A 434 -1.40 17.68 -11.63
N GLY A 435 -2.67 17.99 -11.85
CA GLY A 435 -3.83 17.40 -11.17
C GLY A 435 -4.02 15.89 -11.38
N LYS A 436 -2.96 15.11 -11.32
CA LYS A 436 -3.03 13.65 -11.21
C LYS A 436 -3.25 13.32 -9.74
N ASN A 437 -4.46 12.90 -9.42
CA ASN A 437 -4.82 12.29 -8.14
C ASN A 437 -3.86 11.13 -7.89
N ASP A 438 -2.82 11.38 -7.06
CA ASP A 438 -1.93 10.32 -6.62
C ASP A 438 -2.76 9.39 -5.70
N ALA A 439 -2.77 8.09 -5.98
CA ALA A 439 -3.49 7.11 -5.16
C ALA A 439 -3.13 7.23 -3.67
N ILE A 440 -1.89 7.60 -3.36
CA ILE A 440 -1.43 7.81 -1.97
C ILE A 440 -2.15 9.00 -1.34
N SER A 441 -2.27 10.14 -2.04
CA SER A 441 -2.96 11.33 -1.53
C SER A 441 -4.46 11.08 -1.35
N THR A 442 -5.04 10.28 -2.23
CA THR A 442 -6.46 9.88 -2.14
C THR A 442 -6.70 8.96 -0.96
N VAL A 443 -5.89 7.91 -0.79
CA VAL A 443 -5.99 6.99 0.35
C VAL A 443 -5.73 7.71 1.66
N THR A 444 -4.71 8.57 1.73
CA THR A 444 -4.44 9.37 2.94
C THR A 444 -5.57 10.36 3.23
N GLY A 445 -6.18 10.95 2.20
CA GLY A 445 -7.36 11.81 2.34
C GLY A 445 -8.57 11.07 2.93
N LEU A 446 -8.76 9.80 2.57
CA LEU A 446 -9.80 8.93 3.15
C LEU A 446 -9.47 8.51 4.58
N LEU A 447 -8.19 8.31 4.91
CA LEU A 447 -7.75 7.87 6.23
C LEU A 447 -7.61 9.03 7.23
N THR A 448 -7.32 10.25 6.77
CA THR A 448 -7.11 11.43 7.62
C THR A 448 -8.27 11.73 8.58
N PRO A 449 -9.54 11.67 8.17
CA PRO A 449 -10.67 11.88 9.10
C PRO A 449 -10.72 10.85 10.22
N VAL A 450 -10.27 9.62 9.96
CA VAL A 450 -10.28 8.50 10.92
C VAL A 450 -9.08 8.57 11.88
N PHE A 451 -7.90 8.87 11.34
CA PHE A 451 -6.62 8.70 12.04
C PHE A 451 -5.91 10.01 12.38
N GLY A 452 -6.47 11.16 11.98
CA GLY A 452 -5.78 12.44 12.05
C GLY A 452 -4.69 12.55 10.96
N ASN A 453 -3.82 13.55 11.13
CA ASN A 453 -2.75 13.80 10.16
C ASN A 453 -1.70 12.69 10.18
N LEU A 454 -1.70 11.87 9.14
CA LEU A 454 -0.66 10.90 8.88
C LEU A 454 0.57 11.60 8.28
N THR A 455 1.73 11.35 8.86
CA THR A 455 3.01 11.93 8.39
C THR A 455 3.82 10.94 7.57
N SER A 456 3.72 9.65 7.89
CA SER A 456 4.54 8.62 7.27
C SER A 456 3.82 7.27 7.23
N VAL A 457 4.18 6.45 6.25
CA VAL A 457 3.86 5.02 6.20
C VAL A 457 5.14 4.24 6.41
N VAL A 458 5.11 3.25 7.31
CA VAL A 458 6.23 2.33 7.53
C VAL A 458 5.75 0.90 7.30
N TYR A 459 6.18 0.33 6.18
CA TYR A 459 5.96 -1.09 5.88
C TYR A 459 7.11 -1.92 6.43
N THR A 460 6.80 -3.07 7.05
CA THR A 460 7.79 -4.05 7.48
C THR A 460 7.37 -5.46 7.06
N LEU A 461 8.35 -6.25 6.58
CA LEU A 461 8.10 -7.63 6.17
C LEU A 461 7.91 -8.52 7.40
N LYS A 462 6.71 -9.10 7.52
CA LYS A 462 6.38 -10.15 8.50
C LYS A 462 6.88 -11.49 7.95
N VAL A 463 7.75 -12.15 8.67
CA VAL A 463 8.17 -13.52 8.33
C VAL A 463 7.47 -14.47 9.28
N LYS A 464 6.70 -15.42 8.74
CA LYS A 464 6.17 -16.53 9.55
C LYS A 464 7.34 -17.24 10.24
N ARG A 465 7.26 -17.32 11.56
CA ARG A 465 8.17 -18.13 12.38
C ARG A 465 7.93 -19.62 12.16
#